data_1397ff09be10b34760f64d51907e31a2
#
_entry.id   1397ff09be10b34760f64d51907e31a2
#
_cell.length_a   1.000
_cell.length_b   1.000
_cell.length_c   1.000
_cell.angle_alpha   90.00
_cell.angle_beta   90.00
_cell.angle_gamma   90.00
#
_symmetry.space_group_name_H-M   'P 1'
#
loop_
_entity.id
_entity.type
_entity.pdbx_description
1 polymer ?
#
loop_
_entity_poly.entity_id
_entity_poly.type
_entity_poly.pdbx_seq_one_letter_code
_entity_poly.pdbx_strand_id
1 'polypeptide(L)'
;MGIGRAYKAPSLYQTNPNYILYSKGQGCYASITGTGCYMMGNEDLKAETSINKEIGLEFKRDGWLAGVTWFRNDYRNKIEAGYAPISQTGTSKVKTDIYQWENVPKAVVEGLEGTLNVPVSETVNWTNNITYMLQSKNKETGDRLSIIPEYTLNSTLSWQIYQDVSVQSTFTWYGKQEPKKYNYKGQPVTGSEKNEVSPYSILGLSATWDVTKYVSLTGGVDNVFDKRHWRAGNAQTTGGDTGYMYGAGAETYNESGRTWYMSVNTQF
;
A
#
# COMPACT_ATOMS: atom_id res chain seq x y z
N MET A 1 19.55 -4.20 -15.96
CA MET A 1 19.06 -5.57 -15.71
C MET A 1 19.64 -6.06 -14.40
N GLY A 2 18.78 -6.53 -13.50
CA GLY A 2 19.17 -7.05 -12.18
C GLY A 2 18.47 -8.37 -11.88
N ILE A 3 19.14 -9.23 -11.12
CA ILE A 3 18.57 -10.40 -10.48
C ILE A 3 19.17 -10.51 -9.09
N GLY A 4 18.31 -10.63 -8.09
CA GLY A 4 18.73 -10.76 -6.70
C GLY A 4 17.95 -11.84 -5.99
N ARG A 5 18.55 -12.44 -4.98
CA ARG A 5 17.88 -13.33 -4.05
C ARG A 5 17.98 -12.73 -2.65
N ALA A 6 16.85 -12.61 -1.99
CA ALA A 6 16.79 -12.22 -0.60
C ALA A 6 16.14 -13.33 0.22
N TYR A 7 16.41 -13.36 1.51
CA TYR A 7 15.74 -14.21 2.47
C TYR A 7 15.51 -13.47 3.76
N LYS A 8 14.47 -13.85 4.48
CA LYS A 8 14.13 -13.35 5.81
C LYS A 8 13.92 -14.56 6.71
N ALA A 9 14.75 -14.69 7.73
CA ALA A 9 14.58 -15.72 8.75
C ALA A 9 13.33 -15.44 9.59
N PRO A 10 12.62 -16.46 10.05
CA PRO A 10 11.57 -16.28 11.05
C PRO A 10 12.16 -15.66 12.32
N SER A 11 11.39 -14.84 12.99
CA SER A 11 11.77 -14.28 14.28
C SER A 11 11.56 -15.30 15.42
N LEU A 12 12.22 -15.09 16.56
CA LEU A 12 12.10 -15.99 17.71
C LEU A 12 10.66 -16.19 18.20
N TYR A 13 9.85 -15.13 18.18
CA TYR A 13 8.44 -15.23 18.56
C TYR A 13 7.59 -16.00 17.53
N GLN A 14 8.03 -16.04 16.27
CA GLN A 14 7.35 -16.79 15.22
C GLN A 14 7.70 -18.28 15.27
N THR A 15 8.91 -18.64 15.73
CA THR A 15 9.37 -20.04 15.78
C THR A 15 9.13 -20.71 17.13
N ASN A 16 9.05 -19.97 18.22
CA ASN A 16 8.94 -20.57 19.54
C ASN A 16 7.49 -21.02 19.85
N PRO A 17 7.18 -22.32 19.89
CA PRO A 17 5.83 -22.82 20.14
C PRO A 17 5.33 -22.53 21.56
N ASN A 18 6.22 -22.18 22.50
CA ASN A 18 5.83 -21.74 23.83
C ASN A 18 5.54 -20.26 23.95
N TYR A 19 5.77 -19.49 22.88
CA TYR A 19 5.44 -18.09 22.84
C TYR A 19 4.04 -17.89 22.25
N ILE A 20 3.11 -17.46 23.09
CA ILE A 20 1.71 -17.23 22.73
C ILE A 20 1.40 -15.74 22.92
N LEU A 21 1.06 -15.06 21.85
CA LEU A 21 0.67 -13.65 21.84
C LEU A 21 -0.84 -13.50 21.69
N TYR A 22 -1.48 -12.78 22.60
CA TYR A 22 -2.88 -12.41 22.44
C TYR A 22 -3.02 -11.24 21.48
N SER A 23 -3.82 -11.41 20.43
CA SER A 23 -4.13 -10.39 19.44
C SER A 23 -5.61 -10.02 19.48
N LYS A 24 -5.89 -8.71 19.58
CA LYS A 24 -7.27 -8.16 19.54
C LYS A 24 -7.77 -7.95 18.10
N GLY A 25 -7.48 -8.86 17.19
CA GLY A 25 -8.05 -8.83 15.84
C GLY A 25 -7.05 -8.81 14.68
N GLN A 26 -5.85 -8.27 14.82
CA GLN A 26 -4.84 -8.39 13.76
C GLN A 26 -4.27 -9.82 13.75
N GLY A 27 -4.46 -10.53 12.62
CA GLY A 27 -4.05 -11.92 12.49
C GLY A 27 -5.07 -12.95 12.99
N CYS A 28 -6.23 -12.52 13.49
CA CYS A 28 -7.31 -13.43 13.92
C CYS A 28 -8.31 -13.61 12.80
N TYR A 29 -8.02 -14.50 11.85
CA TYR A 29 -8.81 -14.64 10.62
C TYR A 29 -10.24 -15.16 10.81
N ALA A 30 -10.53 -15.87 11.89
CA ALA A 30 -11.84 -16.46 12.09
C ALA A 30 -12.24 -16.55 13.57
N SER A 31 -11.92 -15.55 14.39
CA SER A 31 -12.38 -15.59 15.78
C SER A 31 -13.90 -15.73 15.84
N ILE A 32 -14.35 -16.92 16.19
CA ILE A 32 -15.78 -17.26 16.30
C ILE A 32 -16.45 -16.41 17.39
N THR A 33 -15.67 -15.89 18.32
CA THR A 33 -16.17 -15.15 19.49
C THR A 33 -16.05 -13.64 19.36
N GLY A 34 -15.42 -13.12 18.30
CA GLY A 34 -15.21 -11.67 18.12
C GLY A 34 -14.28 -11.02 19.16
N THR A 35 -13.70 -11.80 20.06
CA THR A 35 -12.96 -11.29 21.23
C THR A 35 -11.44 -11.26 21.05
N GLY A 36 -10.94 -11.60 19.87
CA GLY A 36 -9.52 -11.75 19.59
C GLY A 36 -9.08 -13.22 19.51
N CYS A 37 -7.80 -13.46 19.35
CA CYS A 37 -7.22 -14.79 19.26
C CYS A 37 -5.82 -14.83 19.87
N TYR A 38 -5.30 -16.03 20.03
CA TYR A 38 -3.90 -16.25 20.34
C TYR A 38 -3.13 -16.64 19.07
N MET A 39 -1.92 -16.08 18.94
CA MET A 39 -0.95 -16.47 17.90
C MET A 39 0.19 -17.23 18.58
N MET A 40 0.44 -18.44 18.13
CA MET A 40 1.49 -19.32 18.64
C MET A 40 2.63 -19.44 17.63
N GLY A 41 3.84 -19.57 18.12
CA GLY A 41 5.02 -19.84 17.28
C GLY A 41 4.95 -21.23 16.64
N ASN A 42 5.70 -21.40 15.56
CA ASN A 42 5.83 -22.65 14.79
C ASN A 42 7.30 -22.94 14.52
N GLU A 43 7.83 -24.00 15.10
CA GLU A 43 9.23 -24.42 14.96
C GLU A 43 9.57 -24.92 13.55
N ASP A 44 8.56 -25.35 12.78
CA ASP A 44 8.71 -25.85 11.42
C ASP A 44 8.79 -24.74 10.35
N LEU A 45 8.75 -23.46 10.75
CA LEU A 45 8.82 -22.34 9.81
C LEU A 45 10.13 -22.32 9.04
N LYS A 46 9.98 -22.27 7.74
CA LYS A 46 11.09 -22.04 6.79
C LYS A 46 11.30 -20.55 6.56
N ALA A 47 12.53 -20.16 6.29
CA ALA A 47 12.83 -18.77 5.91
C ALA A 47 12.05 -18.36 4.65
N GLU A 48 11.53 -17.13 4.68
CA GLU A 48 11.00 -16.50 3.47
C GLU A 48 12.13 -16.29 2.47
N THR A 49 11.90 -16.58 1.21
CA THR A 49 12.83 -16.28 0.13
C THR A 49 12.14 -15.52 -0.98
N SER A 50 12.85 -14.59 -1.60
CA SER A 50 12.40 -13.94 -2.82
C SER A 50 13.48 -13.97 -3.89
N ILE A 51 13.05 -14.11 -5.13
CA ILE A 51 13.88 -13.89 -6.31
C ILE A 51 13.31 -12.66 -7.00
N ASN A 52 14.10 -11.59 -6.99
CA ASN A 52 13.76 -10.30 -7.57
C ASN A 52 14.46 -10.18 -8.93
N LYS A 53 13.70 -9.82 -9.94
CA LYS A 53 14.17 -9.66 -11.32
C LYS A 53 13.69 -8.30 -11.80
N GLU A 54 14.57 -7.59 -12.47
CA GLU A 54 14.25 -6.31 -13.08
C GLU A 54 14.97 -6.14 -14.43
N ILE A 55 14.30 -5.51 -15.36
CA ILE A 55 14.88 -5.11 -16.65
C ILE A 55 14.36 -3.69 -16.92
N GLY A 56 15.28 -2.74 -17.05
CA GLY A 56 14.95 -1.36 -17.31
C GLY A 56 15.71 -0.82 -18.52
N LEU A 57 15.10 0.14 -19.18
CA LEU A 57 15.68 0.97 -20.21
C LEU A 57 15.52 2.43 -19.79
N GLU A 58 16.55 3.21 -19.95
CA GLU A 58 16.57 4.63 -19.65
C GLU A 58 17.14 5.41 -20.83
N PHE A 59 16.48 6.50 -21.17
CA PHE A 59 16.96 7.51 -22.12
C PHE A 59 17.13 8.83 -21.38
N LYS A 60 18.31 9.43 -21.54
CA LYS A 60 18.63 10.73 -20.93
C LYS A 60 19.37 11.60 -21.93
N ARG A 61 18.79 12.75 -22.27
CA ARG A 61 19.40 13.72 -23.17
C ARG A 61 18.77 15.09 -23.00
N ASP A 62 19.59 16.15 -22.97
CA ASP A 62 19.16 17.55 -22.99
C ASP A 62 18.06 17.89 -21.96
N GLY A 63 18.19 17.36 -20.73
CA GLY A 63 17.21 17.53 -19.67
C GLY A 63 16.02 16.55 -19.72
N TRP A 64 15.82 15.84 -20.85
CA TRP A 64 14.84 14.76 -20.95
C TRP A 64 15.33 13.52 -20.19
N LEU A 65 14.43 12.92 -19.49
CA LEU A 65 14.61 11.59 -18.90
C LEU A 65 13.35 10.77 -19.21
N ALA A 66 13.53 9.62 -19.84
CA ALA A 66 12.46 8.64 -20.04
C ALA A 66 12.98 7.26 -19.62
N GLY A 67 12.30 6.62 -18.69
CA GLY A 67 12.67 5.30 -18.19
C GLY A 67 11.47 4.38 -18.11
N VAL A 68 11.70 3.08 -18.37
CA VAL A 68 10.73 2.03 -18.11
C VAL A 68 11.46 0.83 -17.51
N THR A 69 10.90 0.28 -16.44
CA THR A 69 11.42 -0.90 -15.76
C THR A 69 10.31 -1.90 -15.57
N TRP A 70 10.52 -3.10 -16.06
CA TRP A 70 9.74 -4.26 -15.66
C TRP A 70 10.38 -4.89 -14.44
N PHE A 71 9.56 -5.24 -13.45
CA PHE A 71 10.00 -5.94 -12.26
C PHE A 71 9.12 -7.14 -11.96
N ARG A 72 9.74 -8.17 -11.36
CA ARG A 72 9.05 -9.35 -10.87
C ARG A 72 9.72 -9.93 -9.64
N ASN A 73 8.95 -10.09 -8.58
CA ASN A 73 9.35 -10.66 -7.31
C ASN A 73 8.59 -11.97 -7.07
N ASP A 74 9.29 -13.09 -7.14
CA ASP A 74 8.76 -14.41 -6.85
C ASP A 74 9.09 -14.78 -5.39
N TYR A 75 8.07 -14.88 -4.55
CA TYR A 75 8.20 -15.23 -3.12
C TYR A 75 7.91 -16.69 -2.88
N ARG A 76 8.65 -17.28 -1.92
CA ARG A 76 8.43 -18.63 -1.40
C ARG A 76 8.49 -18.61 0.12
N ASN A 77 7.66 -19.44 0.73
CA ASN A 77 7.59 -19.62 2.18
C ASN A 77 7.34 -18.30 2.94
N LYS A 78 6.52 -17.40 2.39
CA LYS A 78 6.16 -16.16 3.07
C LYS A 78 5.52 -16.51 4.41
N ILE A 79 6.00 -15.90 5.50
CA ILE A 79 5.48 -16.18 6.84
C ILE A 79 4.27 -15.28 7.09
N GLU A 80 3.13 -15.90 7.33
CA GLU A 80 1.86 -15.23 7.64
C GLU A 80 1.17 -15.94 8.81
N ALA A 81 0.14 -15.31 9.36
CA ALA A 81 -0.75 -15.97 10.31
C ALA A 81 -1.56 -17.04 9.57
N GLY A 82 -1.69 -18.21 10.14
CA GLY A 82 -2.50 -19.28 9.59
C GLY A 82 -3.97 -18.90 9.44
N TYR A 83 -4.65 -19.43 8.45
CA TYR A 83 -6.05 -19.12 8.16
C TYR A 83 -7.05 -19.91 9.02
N ALA A 84 -6.62 -21.03 9.60
CA ALA A 84 -7.44 -21.86 10.45
C ALA A 84 -6.89 -21.93 11.88
N PRO A 85 -7.75 -21.96 12.91
CA PRO A 85 -7.29 -22.19 14.26
C PRO A 85 -6.78 -23.63 14.40
N ILE A 86 -5.63 -23.79 15.06
CA ILE A 86 -5.05 -25.10 15.36
C ILE A 86 -5.66 -25.72 16.62
N SER A 87 -6.17 -24.88 17.52
CA SER A 87 -6.81 -25.29 18.77
C SER A 87 -7.62 -24.15 19.39
N GLN A 88 -8.27 -24.42 20.51
CA GLN A 88 -9.02 -23.44 21.28
C GLN A 88 -8.65 -23.53 22.74
N THR A 89 -8.65 -22.39 23.43
CA THR A 89 -8.48 -22.27 24.88
C THR A 89 -9.66 -21.55 25.51
N GLY A 90 -9.78 -21.62 26.84
CA GLY A 90 -10.85 -20.95 27.57
C GLY A 90 -11.79 -21.92 28.28
N THR A 91 -12.94 -21.40 28.71
CA THR A 91 -13.97 -22.16 29.44
C THR A 91 -15.03 -22.67 28.47
N SER A 92 -15.93 -23.54 28.98
CA SER A 92 -17.08 -24.04 28.21
C SER A 92 -17.99 -22.92 27.67
N LYS A 93 -17.96 -21.73 28.28
CA LYS A 93 -18.79 -20.58 27.90
C LYS A 93 -18.05 -19.57 26.98
N VAL A 94 -16.73 -19.49 27.08
CA VAL A 94 -15.92 -18.53 26.29
C VAL A 94 -14.71 -19.27 25.75
N LYS A 95 -14.71 -19.55 24.47
CA LYS A 95 -13.58 -20.16 23.77
C LYS A 95 -12.85 -19.11 22.96
N THR A 96 -11.54 -19.17 22.95
CA THR A 96 -10.67 -18.29 22.17
C THR A 96 -9.81 -19.16 21.27
N ASP A 97 -9.82 -18.83 19.97
CA ASP A 97 -9.06 -19.57 18.97
C ASP A 97 -7.56 -19.34 19.11
N ILE A 98 -6.79 -20.37 18.88
CA ILE A 98 -5.33 -20.33 18.78
C ILE A 98 -4.94 -20.60 17.34
N TYR A 99 -4.26 -19.64 16.74
CA TYR A 99 -3.66 -19.72 15.40
C TYR A 99 -2.16 -19.92 15.52
N GLN A 100 -1.54 -20.35 14.46
CA GLN A 100 -0.10 -20.56 14.38
C GLN A 100 0.47 -19.84 13.17
N TRP A 101 1.73 -19.42 13.23
CA TRP A 101 2.44 -18.90 12.08
C TRP A 101 2.67 -20.01 11.05
N GLU A 102 2.47 -19.70 9.77
CA GLU A 102 2.57 -20.65 8.67
C GLU A 102 3.39 -20.06 7.51
N ASN A 103 3.93 -20.95 6.68
CA ASN A 103 4.53 -20.54 5.42
C ASN A 103 3.51 -20.59 4.29
N VAL A 104 3.22 -19.45 3.68
CA VAL A 104 2.51 -19.38 2.40
C VAL A 104 3.46 -19.83 1.29
N PRO A 105 3.15 -20.91 0.53
CA PRO A 105 4.13 -21.55 -0.31
C PRO A 105 4.68 -20.68 -1.43
N LYS A 106 3.81 -19.94 -2.15
CA LYS A 106 4.21 -19.14 -3.33
C LYS A 106 3.35 -17.89 -3.51
N ALA A 107 4.02 -16.76 -3.72
CA ALA A 107 3.37 -15.52 -4.11
C ALA A 107 4.18 -14.82 -5.23
N VAL A 108 3.55 -13.92 -5.96
CA VAL A 108 4.19 -13.12 -7.00
C VAL A 108 3.70 -11.70 -6.98
N VAL A 109 4.64 -10.77 -7.16
CA VAL A 109 4.38 -9.35 -7.42
C VAL A 109 5.12 -9.00 -8.70
N GLU A 110 4.43 -8.45 -9.69
CA GLU A 110 4.98 -8.11 -11.00
C GLU A 110 4.34 -6.85 -11.52
N GLY A 111 5.13 -5.99 -12.15
CA GLY A 111 4.63 -4.73 -12.66
C GLY A 111 5.61 -4.03 -13.61
N LEU A 112 5.18 -2.86 -14.02
CA LEU A 112 5.97 -1.90 -14.79
C LEU A 112 6.06 -0.59 -14.01
N GLU A 113 7.23 0.02 -14.01
CA GLU A 113 7.47 1.37 -13.54
C GLU A 113 7.95 2.22 -14.68
N GLY A 114 7.40 3.41 -14.80
CA GLY A 114 7.77 4.38 -15.81
C GLY A 114 8.12 5.72 -15.18
N THR A 115 9.14 6.37 -15.71
CA THR A 115 9.52 7.74 -15.33
C THR A 115 9.68 8.57 -16.60
N LEU A 116 9.11 9.78 -16.60
CA LEU A 116 9.25 10.73 -17.69
C LEU A 116 9.44 12.13 -17.10
N ASN A 117 10.58 12.75 -17.40
CA ASN A 117 10.83 14.16 -17.13
C ASN A 117 11.00 14.91 -18.44
N VAL A 118 10.23 15.97 -18.61
CA VAL A 118 10.19 16.79 -19.83
C VAL A 118 10.47 18.24 -19.46
N PRO A 119 11.61 18.82 -19.88
CA PRO A 119 11.81 20.26 -19.86
C PRO A 119 10.98 20.90 -20.98
N VAL A 120 9.74 21.27 -20.64
CA VAL A 120 8.79 21.85 -21.63
C VAL A 120 9.29 23.19 -22.16
N SER A 121 9.90 23.97 -21.26
CA SER A 121 10.63 25.22 -21.58
C SER A 121 11.72 25.45 -20.53
N GLU A 122 12.45 26.57 -20.66
CA GLU A 122 13.44 26.99 -19.64
C GLU A 122 12.81 27.21 -18.25
N THR A 123 11.52 27.54 -18.21
CA THR A 123 10.79 27.84 -16.96
C THR A 123 9.76 26.80 -16.58
N VAL A 124 9.49 25.81 -17.45
CA VAL A 124 8.46 24.79 -17.21
C VAL A 124 9.05 23.39 -17.29
N ASN A 125 8.92 22.64 -16.22
CA ASN A 125 9.30 21.25 -16.16
C ASN A 125 8.10 20.36 -15.82
N TRP A 126 7.99 19.22 -16.49
CA TRP A 126 6.90 18.27 -16.30
C TRP A 126 7.46 16.88 -15.97
N THR A 127 7.22 16.42 -14.75
CA THR A 127 7.70 15.13 -14.25
C THR A 127 6.53 14.17 -14.05
N ASN A 128 6.70 12.94 -14.49
CA ASN A 128 5.70 11.89 -14.38
C ASN A 128 6.33 10.59 -13.91
N ASN A 129 5.64 9.91 -13.00
CA ASN A 129 5.98 8.57 -12.56
C ASN A 129 4.72 7.71 -12.60
N ILE A 130 4.82 6.54 -13.18
CA ILE A 130 3.73 5.58 -13.25
C ILE A 130 4.19 4.23 -12.72
N THR A 131 3.35 3.60 -11.92
CA THR A 131 3.47 2.18 -11.55
C THR A 131 2.23 1.47 -12.06
N TYR A 132 2.41 0.40 -12.82
CA TYR A 132 1.33 -0.45 -13.32
C TYR A 132 1.53 -1.88 -12.82
N MET A 133 0.56 -2.38 -12.07
CA MET A 133 0.61 -3.70 -11.46
C MET A 133 0.04 -4.77 -12.39
N LEU A 134 0.90 -5.62 -12.94
CA LEU A 134 0.48 -6.76 -13.76
C LEU A 134 -0.14 -7.87 -12.91
N GLN A 135 0.46 -8.15 -11.75
CA GLN A 135 -0.08 -9.11 -10.79
C GLN A 135 0.53 -8.92 -9.38
N SER A 136 -0.30 -9.16 -8.38
CA SER A 136 0.08 -9.22 -6.97
C SER A 136 -0.81 -10.26 -6.29
N LYS A 137 -0.37 -11.53 -6.26
CA LYS A 137 -1.25 -12.64 -5.84
C LYS A 137 -0.52 -13.81 -5.19
N ASN A 138 -1.26 -14.51 -4.34
CA ASN A 138 -0.94 -15.87 -3.93
C ASN A 138 -1.14 -16.82 -5.13
N LYS A 139 -0.13 -17.61 -5.46
CA LYS A 139 -0.19 -18.50 -6.64
C LYS A 139 -1.05 -19.74 -6.44
N GLU A 140 -1.37 -20.10 -5.21
CA GLU A 140 -2.21 -21.26 -4.91
C GLU A 140 -3.69 -20.91 -4.92
N THR A 141 -4.05 -19.86 -4.19
CA THR A 141 -5.46 -19.43 -4.11
C THR A 141 -5.86 -18.51 -5.26
N GLY A 142 -4.89 -17.88 -5.93
CA GLY A 142 -5.13 -16.84 -6.92
C GLY A 142 -5.66 -15.53 -6.31
N ASP A 143 -5.69 -15.43 -4.97
CA ASP A 143 -6.15 -14.23 -4.30
C ASP A 143 -5.07 -13.14 -4.27
N ARG A 144 -5.49 -11.89 -4.15
CA ARG A 144 -4.61 -10.72 -4.09
C ARG A 144 -3.84 -10.72 -2.78
N LEU A 145 -2.56 -10.34 -2.84
CA LEU A 145 -1.76 -10.12 -1.63
C LEU A 145 -2.18 -8.85 -0.90
N SER A 146 -2.50 -7.80 -1.66
CA SER A 146 -2.87 -6.48 -1.14
C SER A 146 -3.92 -5.83 -2.02
N ILE A 147 -4.76 -4.99 -1.40
CA ILE A 147 -5.73 -4.15 -2.10
C ILE A 147 -5.02 -2.85 -2.45
N ILE A 148 -4.52 -2.78 -3.67
CA ILE A 148 -3.78 -1.65 -4.23
C ILE A 148 -4.38 -1.28 -5.58
N PRO A 149 -4.23 -0.01 -6.05
CA PRO A 149 -4.63 0.36 -7.39
C PRO A 149 -3.93 -0.47 -8.47
N GLU A 150 -4.61 -0.75 -9.57
CA GLU A 150 -4.00 -1.40 -10.74
C GLU A 150 -2.86 -0.56 -11.32
N TYR A 151 -3.01 0.75 -11.24
CA TYR A 151 -1.94 1.70 -11.58
C TYR A 151 -2.02 2.95 -10.70
N THR A 152 -0.89 3.61 -10.56
CA THR A 152 -0.78 4.94 -9.96
C THR A 152 0.09 5.80 -10.86
N LEU A 153 -0.46 6.90 -11.35
CA LEU A 153 0.26 7.93 -12.10
C LEU A 153 0.40 9.15 -11.20
N ASN A 154 1.63 9.57 -10.97
CA ASN A 154 1.94 10.84 -10.32
C ASN A 154 2.53 11.79 -11.36
N SER A 155 1.94 12.94 -11.52
CA SER A 155 2.35 13.97 -12.47
C SER A 155 2.54 15.30 -11.75
N THR A 156 3.65 15.94 -11.97
CA THR A 156 3.99 17.23 -11.38
C THR A 156 4.41 18.19 -12.50
N LEU A 157 3.70 19.31 -12.59
CA LEU A 157 4.07 20.42 -13.46
C LEU A 157 4.61 21.55 -12.57
N SER A 158 5.85 21.92 -12.79
CA SER A 158 6.51 23.03 -12.09
C SER A 158 6.75 24.17 -13.09
N TRP A 159 6.33 25.37 -12.74
CA TRP A 159 6.46 26.54 -13.57
C TRP A 159 7.04 27.73 -12.79
N GLN A 160 8.20 28.20 -13.22
CA GLN A 160 8.80 29.44 -12.74
C GLN A 160 8.17 30.61 -13.49
N ILE A 161 7.17 31.28 -12.91
CA ILE A 161 6.42 32.36 -13.55
C ILE A 161 7.28 33.64 -13.61
N TYR A 162 7.94 33.97 -12.49
CA TYR A 162 8.90 35.06 -12.33
C TYR A 162 10.14 34.53 -11.63
N GLN A 163 11.19 35.34 -11.53
CA GLN A 163 12.44 34.95 -10.87
C GLN A 163 12.22 34.54 -9.40
N ASP A 164 11.23 35.14 -8.77
CA ASP A 164 10.89 34.99 -7.35
C ASP A 164 9.56 34.24 -7.11
N VAL A 165 8.84 33.86 -8.16
CA VAL A 165 7.53 33.17 -8.04
C VAL A 165 7.50 31.89 -8.85
N SER A 166 7.26 30.79 -8.17
CA SER A 166 7.01 29.49 -8.79
C SER A 166 5.64 28.94 -8.43
N VAL A 167 5.06 28.18 -9.35
CA VAL A 167 3.80 27.43 -9.13
C VAL A 167 4.03 25.96 -9.42
N GLN A 168 3.33 25.13 -8.68
CA GLN A 168 3.36 23.69 -8.89
C GLN A 168 1.94 23.14 -8.92
N SER A 169 1.68 22.28 -9.89
CA SER A 169 0.48 21.45 -9.95
C SER A 169 0.88 19.99 -9.77
N THR A 170 0.26 19.31 -8.82
CA THR A 170 0.41 17.87 -8.61
C THR A 170 -0.88 17.17 -9.01
N PHE A 171 -0.77 16.11 -9.77
CA PHE A 171 -1.90 15.29 -10.20
C PHE A 171 -1.58 13.84 -9.95
N THR A 172 -2.38 13.18 -9.13
CA THR A 172 -2.28 11.74 -8.91
C THR A 172 -3.52 11.06 -9.47
N TRP A 173 -3.31 10.04 -10.29
CA TRP A 173 -4.40 9.24 -10.84
C TRP A 173 -4.24 7.79 -10.39
N TYR A 174 -5.23 7.32 -9.65
CA TYR A 174 -5.32 5.94 -9.16
C TYR A 174 -6.22 5.12 -10.07
N GLY A 175 -5.76 3.95 -10.43
CA GLY A 175 -6.55 2.94 -11.11
C GLY A 175 -7.58 2.29 -10.20
N LYS A 176 -8.34 1.37 -10.77
CA LYS A 176 -9.30 0.56 -10.07
C LYS A 176 -8.66 -0.19 -8.90
N GLN A 177 -9.36 -0.28 -7.77
CA GLN A 177 -8.98 -1.12 -6.64
C GLN A 177 -10.04 -2.19 -6.45
N GLU A 178 -9.64 -3.44 -6.57
CA GLU A 178 -10.53 -4.58 -6.36
C GLU A 178 -10.29 -5.20 -5.00
N PRO A 179 -11.33 -5.65 -4.30
CA PRO A 179 -11.22 -6.37 -3.03
C PRO A 179 -10.54 -7.73 -3.22
N LYS A 180 -10.16 -8.37 -2.11
CA LYS A 180 -9.77 -9.77 -2.11
C LYS A 180 -10.97 -10.65 -2.43
N LYS A 181 -10.71 -11.86 -2.95
CA LYS A 181 -11.76 -12.84 -3.26
C LYS A 181 -12.33 -13.50 -2.01
N TYR A 182 -11.52 -13.57 -0.95
CA TYR A 182 -11.87 -14.20 0.31
C TYR A 182 -11.78 -13.18 1.44
N ASN A 183 -12.73 -13.26 2.36
CA ASN A 183 -12.72 -12.48 3.59
C ASN A 183 -11.71 -13.06 4.60
N TYR A 184 -11.61 -12.42 5.76
CA TYR A 184 -10.72 -12.86 6.83
C TYR A 184 -11.05 -14.25 7.40
N LYS A 185 -12.24 -14.80 7.15
CA LYS A 185 -12.66 -16.16 7.51
C LYS A 185 -12.31 -17.20 6.44
N GLY A 186 -11.62 -16.82 5.35
CA GLY A 186 -11.34 -17.70 4.23
C GLY A 186 -12.59 -18.05 3.40
N GLN A 187 -13.71 -17.31 3.57
CA GLN A 187 -14.95 -17.50 2.82
C GLN A 187 -14.99 -16.52 1.64
N PRO A 188 -15.65 -16.87 0.53
CA PRO A 188 -15.86 -15.93 -0.56
C PRO A 188 -16.54 -14.64 -0.07
N VAL A 189 -16.05 -13.50 -0.49
CA VAL A 189 -16.62 -12.20 -0.13
C VAL A 189 -18.05 -12.05 -0.63
N THR A 190 -18.90 -11.37 0.15
CA THR A 190 -20.32 -11.16 -0.15
C THR A 190 -20.74 -9.72 0.11
N GLY A 191 -21.85 -9.27 -0.45
CA GLY A 191 -22.41 -7.95 -0.19
C GLY A 191 -21.41 -6.82 -0.42
N SER A 192 -21.27 -5.93 0.55
CA SER A 192 -20.37 -4.76 0.51
C SER A 192 -18.89 -5.12 0.47
N GLU A 193 -18.51 -6.34 0.89
CA GLU A 193 -17.12 -6.81 0.78
C GLU A 193 -16.64 -6.92 -0.66
N LYS A 194 -17.55 -6.95 -1.64
CA LYS A 194 -17.25 -6.95 -3.09
C LYS A 194 -17.08 -5.55 -3.67
N ASN A 195 -17.31 -4.50 -2.90
CA ASN A 195 -17.25 -3.15 -3.41
C ASN A 195 -15.83 -2.82 -3.90
N GLU A 196 -15.77 -2.28 -5.09
CA GLU A 196 -14.56 -1.82 -5.74
C GLU A 196 -14.45 -0.30 -5.62
N VAL A 197 -13.25 0.22 -5.72
CA VAL A 197 -13.04 1.66 -5.90
C VAL A 197 -12.79 1.90 -7.39
N SER A 198 -13.66 2.70 -8.00
CA SER A 198 -13.47 3.15 -9.38
C SER A 198 -12.25 4.05 -9.50
N PRO A 199 -11.61 4.14 -10.67
CA PRO A 199 -10.50 5.07 -10.89
C PRO A 199 -10.87 6.50 -10.52
N TYR A 200 -9.95 7.20 -9.86
CA TYR A 200 -10.14 8.59 -9.46
C TYR A 200 -8.82 9.36 -9.49
N SER A 201 -8.91 10.68 -9.45
CA SER A 201 -7.74 11.54 -9.43
C SER A 201 -7.82 12.59 -8.33
N ILE A 202 -6.65 12.97 -7.86
CA ILE A 202 -6.42 14.04 -6.88
C ILE A 202 -5.57 15.11 -7.53
N LEU A 203 -5.99 16.36 -7.42
CA LEU A 203 -5.27 17.54 -7.89
C LEU A 203 -4.85 18.40 -6.69
N GLY A 204 -3.59 18.75 -6.64
CA GLY A 204 -3.04 19.74 -5.73
C GLY A 204 -2.47 20.93 -6.51
N LEU A 205 -2.53 22.12 -5.91
CA LEU A 205 -1.95 23.35 -6.44
C LEU A 205 -1.19 24.08 -5.34
N SER A 206 -0.02 24.58 -5.66
CA SER A 206 0.77 25.41 -4.73
C SER A 206 1.50 26.52 -5.46
N ALA A 207 1.79 27.59 -4.73
CA ALA A 207 2.65 28.67 -5.17
C ALA A 207 3.67 28.98 -4.10
N THR A 208 4.89 29.25 -4.53
CA THR A 208 5.99 29.71 -3.66
C THR A 208 6.46 31.07 -4.15
N TRP A 209 6.63 32.00 -3.19
CA TRP A 209 7.17 33.32 -3.42
C TRP A 209 8.41 33.54 -2.56
N ASP A 210 9.53 33.79 -3.20
CA ASP A 210 10.80 34.17 -2.55
C ASP A 210 10.77 35.67 -2.27
N VAL A 211 10.22 36.02 -1.08
CA VAL A 211 10.04 37.43 -0.65
C VAL A 211 11.39 38.17 -0.55
N THR A 212 12.39 37.43 -0.09
CA THR A 212 13.79 37.88 -0.04
C THR A 212 14.70 36.66 -0.26
N LYS A 213 16.01 36.89 -0.45
CA LYS A 213 17.00 35.79 -0.49
C LYS A 213 17.04 34.91 0.78
N TYR A 214 16.38 35.34 1.85
CA TYR A 214 16.37 34.65 3.15
C TYR A 214 14.99 34.12 3.53
N VAL A 215 13.91 34.57 2.88
CA VAL A 215 12.54 34.26 3.28
C VAL A 215 11.73 33.86 2.07
N SER A 216 11.15 32.66 2.10
CA SER A 216 10.16 32.20 1.13
C SER A 216 8.83 31.84 1.80
N LEU A 217 7.74 32.13 1.10
CA LEU A 217 6.37 31.79 1.48
C LEU A 217 5.81 30.77 0.51
N THR A 218 5.28 29.70 1.01
CA THR A 218 4.55 28.71 0.18
C THR A 218 3.13 28.58 0.66
N GLY A 219 2.17 28.64 -0.23
CA GLY A 219 0.76 28.37 0.04
C GLY A 219 0.20 27.39 -0.97
N GLY A 220 -0.70 26.53 -0.52
CA GLY A 220 -1.27 25.55 -1.43
C GLY A 220 -2.58 24.92 -0.93
N VAL A 221 -3.14 24.11 -1.82
CA VAL A 221 -4.34 23.31 -1.58
C VAL A 221 -4.12 21.92 -2.15
N ASP A 222 -4.26 20.92 -1.28
CA ASP A 222 -4.30 19.52 -1.68
C ASP A 222 -5.75 19.09 -1.88
N ASN A 223 -5.94 18.15 -2.82
CA ASN A 223 -7.26 17.62 -3.15
C ASN A 223 -8.29 18.73 -3.45
N VAL A 224 -7.98 19.56 -4.46
CA VAL A 224 -8.79 20.73 -4.87
C VAL A 224 -10.29 20.41 -5.01
N PHE A 225 -10.62 19.21 -5.49
CA PHE A 225 -11.99 18.78 -5.75
C PHE A 225 -12.66 18.07 -4.56
N ASP A 226 -11.99 18.03 -3.38
CA ASP A 226 -12.49 17.35 -2.15
C ASP A 226 -12.93 15.90 -2.41
N LYS A 227 -12.14 15.16 -3.20
CA LYS A 227 -12.43 13.75 -3.51
C LYS A 227 -12.27 12.89 -2.27
N ARG A 228 -13.30 12.13 -1.95
CA ARG A 228 -13.33 11.17 -0.84
C ARG A 228 -13.93 9.88 -1.33
N HIS A 229 -13.18 8.80 -1.18
CA HIS A 229 -13.62 7.46 -1.56
C HIS A 229 -13.48 6.53 -0.38
N TRP A 230 -14.51 5.73 -0.14
CA TRP A 230 -14.41 4.63 0.79
C TRP A 230 -13.38 3.62 0.28
N ARG A 231 -12.71 2.95 1.19
CA ARG A 231 -11.79 1.88 0.83
C ARG A 231 -12.53 0.75 0.13
N ALA A 232 -11.80 0.01 -0.71
CA ALA A 232 -12.37 -1.14 -1.39
C ALA A 232 -12.86 -2.20 -0.39
N GLY A 233 -14.00 -2.75 -0.67
CA GLY A 233 -14.67 -3.89 -0.08
C GLY A 233 -14.15 -4.37 1.28
N ASN A 234 -13.50 -5.51 1.27
CA ASN A 234 -12.99 -6.13 2.50
C ASN A 234 -11.78 -5.42 3.14
N ALA A 235 -11.24 -4.37 2.53
CA ALA A 235 -10.35 -3.46 3.24
C ALA A 235 -11.09 -2.60 4.28
N GLN A 236 -12.40 -2.47 4.15
CA GLN A 236 -13.25 -1.78 5.12
C GLN A 236 -13.48 -2.63 6.38
N THR A 237 -13.39 -3.95 6.27
CA THR A 237 -13.78 -4.91 7.31
C THR A 237 -12.61 -5.59 8.02
N THR A 238 -11.39 -5.09 7.83
CA THR A 238 -10.20 -5.70 8.48
C THR A 238 -10.20 -5.66 10.00
N GLY A 239 -11.27 -5.30 10.62
CA GLY A 239 -11.44 -5.29 12.06
C GLY A 239 -12.60 -6.11 12.58
N GLY A 240 -13.27 -6.87 11.71
CA GLY A 240 -14.51 -7.56 12.04
C GLY A 240 -15.70 -6.62 12.20
N ASP A 241 -16.89 -7.18 12.22
CA ASP A 241 -18.18 -6.48 12.29
C ASP A 241 -18.39 -5.64 13.57
N THR A 242 -17.41 -5.57 14.45
CA THR A 242 -17.54 -4.95 15.77
C THR A 242 -16.95 -3.54 15.88
N GLY A 243 -16.39 -2.98 14.81
CA GLY A 243 -15.84 -1.62 14.80
C GLY A 243 -14.65 -1.37 15.74
N TYR A 244 -14.09 -2.40 16.34
CA TYR A 244 -13.02 -2.27 17.34
C TYR A 244 -11.62 -2.12 16.74
N MET A 245 -11.48 -2.18 15.43
CA MET A 245 -10.17 -1.99 14.79
C MET A 245 -10.04 -0.57 14.27
N TYR A 246 -9.69 0.31 15.17
CA TYR A 246 -9.38 1.68 14.81
C TYR A 246 -8.25 1.75 13.80
N GLY A 247 -8.52 2.38 12.66
CA GLY A 247 -7.53 2.65 11.61
C GLY A 247 -7.24 1.52 10.64
N ALA A 248 -7.89 0.36 10.74
CA ALA A 248 -7.61 -0.77 9.85
C ALA A 248 -8.51 -0.84 8.60
N GLY A 249 -9.17 0.23 8.24
CA GLY A 249 -9.87 0.36 6.98
C GLY A 249 -11.37 0.41 7.02
N ALA A 250 -12.02 -0.07 8.08
CA ALA A 250 -13.47 0.04 8.22
C ALA A 250 -13.88 1.52 8.26
N GLU A 251 -14.87 1.88 7.46
CA GLU A 251 -15.46 3.22 7.44
C GLU A 251 -14.45 4.37 7.29
N THR A 252 -13.31 4.13 6.62
CA THR A 252 -12.31 5.14 6.35
C THR A 252 -12.23 5.49 4.86
N TYR A 253 -11.84 6.72 4.57
CA TYR A 253 -11.57 7.16 3.21
C TYR A 253 -10.13 6.79 2.80
N ASN A 254 -9.92 6.57 1.50
CA ASN A 254 -8.59 6.42 0.94
C ASN A 254 -7.81 7.73 0.99
N GLU A 255 -8.52 8.85 0.86
CA GLU A 255 -7.95 10.19 0.74
C GLU A 255 -8.42 11.10 1.86
N SER A 256 -7.53 11.97 2.30
CA SER A 256 -7.91 13.14 3.07
C SER A 256 -8.75 14.07 2.21
N GLY A 257 -9.70 14.78 2.80
CA GLY A 257 -10.43 15.83 2.11
C GLY A 257 -9.53 16.99 1.70
N ARG A 258 -10.12 18.01 1.06
CA ARG A 258 -9.41 19.25 0.70
C ARG A 258 -8.70 19.83 1.92
N THR A 259 -7.41 20.10 1.76
CA THR A 259 -6.57 20.65 2.81
C THR A 259 -5.83 21.88 2.29
N TRP A 260 -5.93 22.98 3.02
CA TRP A 260 -5.15 24.20 2.76
C TRP A 260 -3.92 24.21 3.67
N TYR A 261 -2.80 24.65 3.14
CA TYR A 261 -1.58 24.79 3.92
C TYR A 261 -0.81 26.05 3.55
N MET A 262 -0.04 26.53 4.50
CA MET A 262 0.90 27.62 4.31
C MET A 262 2.19 27.32 5.10
N SER A 263 3.32 27.64 4.52
CA SER A 263 4.61 27.56 5.20
C SER A 263 5.45 28.80 4.94
N VAL A 264 6.28 29.12 5.93
CA VAL A 264 7.31 30.14 5.85
C VAL A 264 8.64 29.44 6.04
N ASN A 265 9.54 29.58 5.10
CA ASN A 265 10.89 29.06 5.19
C ASN A 265 11.89 30.22 5.34
N THR A 266 12.79 30.11 6.30
CA THR A 266 13.83 31.11 6.54
C THR A 266 15.20 30.46 6.52
N GLN A 267 16.16 31.09 5.81
CA GLN A 267 17.54 30.61 5.70
C GLN A 267 18.47 31.69 6.17
N PHE A 268 19.35 31.39 7.13
CA PHE A 268 20.32 32.33 7.71
C PHE A 268 21.74 32.00 7.29
#